data_8dbe4435e6f935d706adf42507b6b83e
#
_entry.id   8dbe4435e6f935d706adf42507b6b83e
#
_cell.length_a   1.000
_cell.length_b   1.000
_cell.length_c   1.000
_cell.angle_alpha   90.00
_cell.angle_beta   90.00
_cell.angle_gamma   90.00
#
_symmetry.space_group_name_H-M   'P 1'
#
loop_
_entity.id
_entity.type
_entity.pdbx_description
1 polymer ?
#
loop_
_entity_poly.entity_id
_entity_poly.type
_entity_poly.pdbx_seq_one_letter_code
_entity_poly.pdbx_strand_id
1 'polypeptide(L)'
;IEKGETKILPLVLDLTNPSSSLGWASQERLSLLERGPADTILALALIHHLAIANNVPLDRIAHFLKSLCHSLIIEFVPKSDSQVQRLLSTRTDVFPDYTRETFETEFQKHFFIERVIKIRSTERYLYLMRGQKT
;
A
#
# COMPACT_ATOMS: atom_id res chain seq x y z
N ILE A 1 -19.70 -2.06 14.52
CA ILE A 1 -20.13 -0.73 14.02
C ILE A 1 -21.47 -0.47 14.69
N GLU A 2 -21.44 0.22 15.85
CA GLU A 2 -22.63 0.38 16.70
C GLU A 2 -23.55 1.56 16.34
N LYS A 3 -23.31 2.32 15.29
CA LYS A 3 -24.03 3.57 15.03
C LYS A 3 -24.60 3.76 13.63
N GLY A 4 -24.97 2.69 12.92
CA GLY A 4 -25.69 2.85 11.64
C GLY A 4 -24.95 3.70 10.60
N GLU A 5 -23.62 3.76 10.64
CA GLU A 5 -22.82 4.46 9.63
C GLU A 5 -22.91 3.69 8.31
N THR A 6 -23.59 4.26 7.34
CA THR A 6 -23.87 3.63 6.04
C THR A 6 -22.83 3.97 4.98
N LYS A 7 -21.92 4.91 5.27
CA LYS A 7 -20.89 5.37 4.32
C LYS A 7 -19.56 4.64 4.47
N ILE A 8 -19.40 3.80 5.49
CA ILE A 8 -18.19 3.04 5.76
C ILE A 8 -18.51 1.55 5.59
N LEU A 9 -17.79 0.89 4.69
CA LEU A 9 -17.83 -0.55 4.50
C LEU A 9 -16.53 -1.16 5.03
N PRO A 10 -16.50 -1.73 6.25
CA PRO A 10 -15.32 -2.41 6.75
C PRO A 10 -15.15 -3.76 6.06
N LEU A 11 -13.95 -4.03 5.56
CA LEU A 11 -13.58 -5.28 4.92
C LEU A 11 -12.33 -5.85 5.59
N VAL A 12 -12.32 -7.15 5.84
CA VAL A 12 -11.11 -7.89 6.20
C VAL A 12 -10.54 -8.49 4.91
N LEU A 13 -9.32 -8.08 4.56
CA LEU A 13 -8.69 -8.46 3.31
C LEU A 13 -7.19 -8.67 3.51
N ASP A 14 -6.66 -9.76 2.99
CA ASP A 14 -5.24 -9.96 2.81
C ASP A 14 -4.81 -9.35 1.47
N LEU A 15 -4.06 -8.25 1.50
CA LEU A 15 -3.59 -7.57 0.29
C LEU A 15 -2.51 -8.34 -0.47
N THR A 16 -1.88 -9.33 0.16
CA THR A 16 -0.90 -10.20 -0.52
C THR A 16 -1.58 -11.33 -1.29
N ASN A 17 -2.83 -11.62 -0.95
CA ASN A 17 -3.65 -12.62 -1.62
C ASN A 17 -5.13 -12.21 -1.59
N PRO A 18 -5.50 -11.12 -2.27
CA PRO A 18 -6.88 -10.67 -2.29
C PRO A 18 -7.77 -11.70 -3.00
N SER A 19 -8.95 -11.95 -2.43
CA SER A 19 -9.88 -12.91 -3.01
C SER A 19 -10.36 -12.45 -4.39
N SER A 20 -10.53 -13.42 -5.30
CA SER A 20 -11.26 -13.23 -6.56
C SER A 20 -12.72 -12.95 -6.30
N SER A 21 -13.48 -12.67 -7.36
CA SER A 21 -14.94 -12.66 -7.34
C SER A 21 -15.47 -14.01 -6.91
N LEU A 22 -16.51 -14.05 -6.09
CA LEU A 22 -17.05 -15.25 -5.47
C LEU A 22 -18.54 -15.41 -5.73
N GLY A 23 -19.04 -16.62 -5.41
CA GLY A 23 -20.46 -16.99 -5.49
C GLY A 23 -20.86 -17.51 -6.85
N TRP A 24 -22.18 -17.67 -7.06
CA TRP A 24 -22.72 -18.20 -8.31
C TRP A 24 -22.30 -17.34 -9.51
N ALA A 25 -21.67 -17.97 -10.50
CA ALA A 25 -21.10 -17.32 -11.67
C ALA A 25 -20.12 -16.17 -11.34
N SER A 26 -19.47 -16.20 -10.16
CA SER A 26 -18.57 -15.14 -9.65
C SER A 26 -19.21 -13.75 -9.53
N GLN A 27 -20.54 -13.70 -9.32
CA GLN A 27 -21.29 -12.44 -9.33
C GLN A 27 -21.81 -12.00 -7.95
N GLU A 28 -21.71 -12.85 -6.92
CA GLU A 28 -22.25 -12.52 -5.60
C GLU A 28 -21.33 -11.61 -4.79
N ARG A 29 -20.03 -11.68 -5.01
CA ARG A 29 -19.02 -10.85 -4.33
C ARG A 29 -17.93 -10.41 -5.31
N LEU A 30 -17.82 -9.12 -5.51
CA LEU A 30 -16.79 -8.53 -6.36
C LEU A 30 -15.40 -8.64 -5.72
N SER A 31 -14.38 -8.84 -6.53
CA SER A 31 -12.99 -8.71 -6.13
C SER A 31 -12.64 -7.26 -5.77
N LEU A 32 -11.48 -7.04 -5.13
CA LEU A 32 -11.01 -5.70 -4.82
C LEU A 32 -10.81 -4.86 -6.10
N LEU A 33 -10.28 -5.46 -7.16
CA LEU A 33 -10.06 -4.79 -8.45
C LEU A 33 -11.38 -4.38 -9.13
N GLU A 34 -12.39 -5.23 -9.08
CA GLU A 34 -13.70 -4.94 -9.68
C GLU A 34 -14.49 -3.87 -8.90
N ARG A 35 -14.16 -3.65 -7.62
CA ARG A 35 -14.76 -2.57 -6.81
C ARG A 35 -14.19 -1.20 -7.11
N GLY A 36 -12.98 -1.14 -7.67
CA GLY A 36 -12.27 0.11 -7.98
C GLY A 36 -12.46 0.59 -9.41
N PRO A 37 -11.63 1.56 -9.82
CA PRO A 37 -10.64 2.21 -8.97
C PRO A 37 -11.27 3.19 -7.98
N ALA A 38 -10.64 3.35 -6.82
CA ALA A 38 -10.99 4.39 -5.85
C ALA A 38 -10.43 5.75 -6.31
N ASP A 39 -11.07 6.85 -5.93
CA ASP A 39 -10.52 8.20 -6.16
C ASP A 39 -9.19 8.37 -5.43
N THR A 40 -9.16 7.97 -4.16
CA THR A 40 -7.95 8.05 -3.34
C THR A 40 -7.83 6.85 -2.41
N ILE A 41 -6.63 6.29 -2.33
CA ILE A 41 -6.25 5.30 -1.31
C ILE A 41 -5.33 5.94 -0.28
N LEU A 42 -5.57 5.63 0.99
CA LEU A 42 -4.65 5.91 2.09
C LEU A 42 -3.98 4.60 2.51
N ALA A 43 -2.68 4.50 2.27
CA ALA A 43 -1.84 3.34 2.62
C ALA A 43 -0.88 3.73 3.75
N LEU A 44 -1.39 3.75 4.98
CA LEU A 44 -0.67 4.18 6.17
C LEU A 44 -0.12 2.97 6.93
N ALA A 45 1.15 3.03 7.35
CA ALA A 45 1.86 1.96 8.06
C ALA A 45 1.75 0.58 7.37
N LEU A 46 1.65 0.54 6.04
CA LEU A 46 1.37 -0.67 5.27
C LEU A 46 2.58 -1.21 4.51
N ILE A 47 3.37 -0.34 3.88
CA ILE A 47 4.36 -0.74 2.87
C ILE A 47 5.42 -1.71 3.41
N HIS A 48 5.86 -1.52 4.65
CA HIS A 48 6.85 -2.39 5.27
C HIS A 48 6.29 -3.79 5.57
N HIS A 49 4.99 -3.92 5.82
CA HIS A 49 4.35 -5.22 5.93
C HIS A 49 4.30 -5.96 4.60
N LEU A 50 4.01 -5.28 3.50
CA LEU A 50 4.01 -5.90 2.18
C LEU A 50 5.43 -6.25 1.73
N ALA A 51 6.37 -5.32 1.83
CA ALA A 51 7.71 -5.49 1.29
C ALA A 51 8.59 -6.40 2.15
N ILE A 52 8.56 -6.27 3.49
CA ILE A 52 9.45 -6.99 4.40
C ILE A 52 8.76 -8.22 4.97
N ALA A 53 7.57 -8.08 5.56
CA ALA A 53 6.90 -9.22 6.18
C ALA A 53 6.42 -10.24 5.13
N ASN A 54 6.01 -9.80 3.94
CA ASN A 54 5.45 -10.63 2.89
C ASN A 54 6.33 -10.72 1.63
N ASN A 55 7.50 -10.11 1.65
CA ASN A 55 8.49 -10.21 0.56
C ASN A 55 7.96 -9.78 -0.83
N VAL A 56 7.10 -8.78 -0.88
CA VAL A 56 6.57 -8.23 -2.13
C VAL A 56 7.50 -7.12 -2.63
N PRO A 57 8.03 -7.22 -3.87
CA PRO A 57 8.87 -6.17 -4.45
C PRO A 57 8.15 -4.83 -4.56
N LEU A 58 8.87 -3.72 -4.37
CA LEU A 58 8.31 -2.36 -4.38
C LEU A 58 7.62 -2.00 -5.70
N ASP A 59 8.18 -2.42 -6.84
CA ASP A 59 7.56 -2.22 -8.16
C ASP A 59 6.20 -2.92 -8.29
N ARG A 60 6.08 -4.13 -7.72
CA ARG A 60 4.82 -4.87 -7.68
C ARG A 60 3.77 -4.19 -6.81
N ILE A 61 4.20 -3.66 -5.66
CA ILE A 61 3.30 -2.88 -4.78
C ILE A 61 2.82 -1.63 -5.52
N ALA A 62 3.74 -0.89 -6.16
CA ALA A 62 3.40 0.32 -6.91
C ALA A 62 2.42 0.03 -8.05
N HIS A 63 2.69 -1.00 -8.85
CA HIS A 63 1.81 -1.43 -9.94
C HIS A 63 0.41 -1.81 -9.44
N PHE A 64 0.34 -2.59 -8.36
CA PHE A 64 -0.93 -3.01 -7.77
C PHE A 64 -1.75 -1.82 -7.26
N LEU A 65 -1.13 -0.92 -6.48
CA LEU A 65 -1.82 0.27 -5.99
C LEU A 65 -2.28 1.19 -7.12
N LYS A 66 -1.50 1.28 -8.21
CA LYS A 66 -1.89 2.04 -9.40
C LYS A 66 -3.17 1.50 -10.06
N SER A 67 -3.36 0.17 -10.04
CA SER A 67 -4.58 -0.45 -10.58
C SER A 67 -5.82 -0.21 -9.71
N LEU A 68 -5.63 0.20 -8.45
CA LEU A 68 -6.70 0.37 -7.48
C LEU A 68 -7.16 1.81 -7.27
N CYS A 69 -6.36 2.82 -7.67
CA CYS A 69 -6.71 4.22 -7.37
C CYS A 69 -6.20 5.22 -8.40
N HIS A 70 -6.82 6.40 -8.39
CA HIS A 70 -6.38 7.57 -9.15
C HIS A 70 -5.34 8.39 -8.38
N SER A 71 -5.49 8.50 -7.07
CA SER A 71 -4.57 9.18 -6.16
C SER A 71 -4.18 8.27 -5.00
N LEU A 72 -2.98 8.43 -4.51
CA LEU A 72 -2.42 7.62 -3.43
C LEU A 72 -1.79 8.53 -2.37
N ILE A 73 -2.20 8.33 -1.13
CA ILE A 73 -1.49 8.87 0.03
C ILE A 73 -0.82 7.67 0.70
N ILE A 74 0.50 7.63 0.66
CA ILE A 74 1.26 6.48 1.17
C ILE A 74 2.34 6.91 2.14
N GLU A 75 2.46 6.16 3.23
CA GLU A 75 3.50 6.34 4.23
C GLU A 75 4.68 5.41 3.94
N PHE A 76 5.87 6.00 3.73
CA PHE A 76 7.11 5.24 3.69
C PHE A 76 7.69 5.13 5.11
N VAL A 77 7.89 3.91 5.56
CA VAL A 77 8.44 3.57 6.89
C VAL A 77 9.84 3.01 6.70
N PRO A 78 10.91 3.74 7.06
CA PRO A 78 12.29 3.31 6.81
C PRO A 78 12.71 2.15 7.71
N LYS A 79 13.81 1.48 7.36
CA LYS A 79 14.36 0.37 8.16
C LYS A 79 14.74 0.77 9.58
N SER A 80 15.09 2.02 9.82
CA SER A 80 15.40 2.57 11.15
C SER A 80 14.18 2.68 12.08
N ASP A 81 12.97 2.59 11.52
CA ASP A 81 11.73 2.63 12.32
C ASP A 81 11.62 1.40 13.22
N SER A 82 11.13 1.59 14.45
CA SER A 82 11.01 0.53 15.45
C SER A 82 10.13 -0.64 15.00
N GLN A 83 9.10 -0.38 14.21
CA GLN A 83 8.22 -1.44 13.69
C GLN A 83 8.94 -2.29 12.63
N VAL A 84 9.75 -1.67 11.77
CA VAL A 84 10.55 -2.40 10.79
C VAL A 84 11.66 -3.19 11.49
N GLN A 85 12.34 -2.59 12.47
CA GLN A 85 13.34 -3.29 13.29
C GLN A 85 12.74 -4.51 13.99
N ARG A 86 11.51 -4.41 14.46
CA ARG A 86 10.78 -5.54 15.05
C ARG A 86 10.51 -6.66 14.03
N LEU A 87 10.14 -6.32 12.81
CA LEU A 87 9.97 -7.30 11.73
C LEU A 87 11.28 -7.99 11.36
N LEU A 88 12.39 -7.26 11.35
CA LEU A 88 13.71 -7.77 11.01
C LEU A 88 14.37 -8.56 12.15
N SER A 89 13.94 -8.39 13.40
CA SER A 89 14.55 -9.07 14.56
C SER A 89 14.42 -10.59 14.53
N THR A 90 13.44 -11.12 13.82
CA THR A 90 13.14 -12.56 13.73
C THR A 90 13.57 -13.20 12.41
N ARG A 91 14.21 -12.43 11.52
CA ARG A 91 14.66 -12.92 10.21
C ARG A 91 15.94 -12.22 9.75
N THR A 92 16.64 -12.83 8.81
CA THR A 92 17.77 -12.19 8.14
C THR A 92 17.27 -11.06 7.25
N ASP A 93 17.94 -9.91 7.29
CA ASP A 93 17.67 -8.79 6.38
C ASP A 93 18.19 -9.14 4.97
N VAL A 94 17.28 -9.54 4.11
CA VAL A 94 17.51 -9.83 2.69
C VAL A 94 16.85 -8.78 1.78
N PHE A 95 16.61 -7.57 2.30
CA PHE A 95 15.90 -6.49 1.62
C PHE A 95 16.83 -5.27 1.37
N PRO A 96 17.95 -5.42 0.62
CA PRO A 96 18.88 -4.31 0.38
C PRO A 96 18.20 -3.15 -0.36
N ASP A 97 17.21 -3.46 -1.21
CA ASP A 97 16.48 -2.50 -2.04
C ASP A 97 15.32 -1.81 -1.32
N TYR A 98 15.05 -2.18 -0.06
CA TYR A 98 14.04 -1.47 0.73
C TYR A 98 14.64 -0.18 1.29
N THR A 99 14.76 0.81 0.43
CA THR A 99 15.25 2.16 0.73
C THR A 99 14.25 3.19 0.23
N ARG A 100 14.33 4.41 0.75
CA ARG A 100 13.49 5.52 0.29
C ARG A 100 13.73 5.84 -1.19
N GLU A 101 14.99 5.82 -1.60
CA GLU A 101 15.41 6.10 -2.98
C GLU A 101 14.80 5.08 -3.95
N THR A 102 14.88 3.79 -3.62
CA THR A 102 14.28 2.73 -4.44
C THR A 102 12.76 2.83 -4.43
N PHE A 103 12.15 3.11 -3.27
CA PHE A 103 10.72 3.35 -3.17
C PHE A 103 10.27 4.48 -4.12
N GLU A 104 10.93 5.64 -4.07
CA GLU A 104 10.60 6.77 -4.96
C GLU A 104 10.77 6.38 -6.43
N THR A 105 11.87 5.72 -6.78
CA THR A 105 12.15 5.28 -8.15
C THR A 105 11.09 4.32 -8.68
N GLU A 106 10.72 3.32 -7.91
CA GLU A 106 9.74 2.32 -8.36
C GLU A 106 8.33 2.90 -8.44
N PHE A 107 7.95 3.74 -7.48
CA PHE A 107 6.64 4.38 -7.50
C PHE A 107 6.51 5.43 -8.60
N GLN A 108 7.58 6.14 -8.94
CA GLN A 108 7.58 7.12 -10.04
C GLN A 108 7.36 6.51 -11.44
N LYS A 109 7.53 5.20 -11.59
CA LYS A 109 7.14 4.51 -12.84
C LYS A 109 5.63 4.49 -13.07
N HIS A 110 4.83 4.66 -12.02
CA HIS A 110 3.37 4.54 -12.04
C HIS A 110 2.64 5.79 -11.58
N PHE A 111 3.29 6.63 -10.80
CA PHE A 111 2.72 7.81 -10.17
C PHE A 111 3.59 9.04 -10.36
N PHE A 112 2.97 10.21 -10.35
CA PHE A 112 3.66 11.48 -10.11
C PHE A 112 3.65 11.77 -8.61
N ILE A 113 4.81 12.04 -8.04
CA ILE A 113 4.94 12.49 -6.65
C ILE A 113 4.61 13.98 -6.63
N GLU A 114 3.46 14.37 -6.06
CA GLU A 114 3.02 15.75 -5.97
C GLU A 114 3.54 16.44 -4.72
N ARG A 115 3.62 15.70 -3.61
CA ARG A 115 4.05 16.25 -2.32
C ARG A 115 4.66 15.19 -1.43
N VAL A 116 5.68 15.58 -0.66
CA VAL A 116 6.34 14.75 0.35
C VAL A 116 6.43 15.54 1.64
N ILE A 117 6.05 14.92 2.75
CA ILE A 117 6.12 15.52 4.08
C ILE A 117 6.78 14.53 5.03
N LYS A 118 7.82 14.97 5.75
CA LYS A 118 8.36 14.20 6.88
C LYS A 118 7.39 14.29 8.05
N ILE A 119 6.99 13.16 8.60
CA ILE A 119 6.09 13.12 9.75
C ILE A 119 6.87 13.52 11.01
N ARG A 120 6.34 14.53 11.72
CA ARG A 120 6.98 15.10 12.91
C ARG A 120 7.36 14.02 13.93
N SER A 121 8.54 14.13 14.50
CA SER A 121 9.09 13.22 15.53
C SER A 121 9.25 11.76 15.07
N THR A 122 9.34 11.53 13.77
CA THR A 122 9.60 10.22 13.16
C THR A 122 10.62 10.33 12.02
N GLU A 123 11.08 9.17 11.54
CA GLU A 123 11.83 9.09 10.28
C GLU A 123 10.93 8.71 9.08
N ARG A 124 9.61 8.71 9.28
CA ARG A 124 8.62 8.36 8.26
C ARG A 124 8.30 9.53 7.37
N TYR A 125 7.95 9.23 6.13
CA TYR A 125 7.53 10.20 5.11
C TYR A 125 6.16 9.88 4.56
N LEU A 126 5.34 10.91 4.42
CA LEU A 126 4.03 10.81 3.79
C LEU A 126 4.10 11.39 2.39
N TYR A 127 3.65 10.63 1.41
CA TYR A 127 3.63 10.99 0.00
C TYR A 127 2.21 11.17 -0.50
N LEU A 128 1.97 12.26 -1.18
CA LEU A 128 0.80 12.42 -2.05
C LEU A 128 1.24 12.17 -3.48
N MET A 129 0.60 11.19 -4.12
CA MET A 129 0.93 10.77 -5.47
C MET A 129 -0.32 10.72 -6.34
N ARG A 130 -0.16 11.04 -7.62
CA ARG A 130 -1.19 10.94 -8.63
C ARG A 130 -0.83 9.90 -9.68
N GLY A 131 -1.76 9.01 -10.00
CA GLY A 131 -1.55 7.97 -11.00
C GLY A 131 -1.26 8.55 -12.37
N GLN A 132 -0.20 8.06 -13.02
CA GLN A 132 0.11 8.42 -14.39
C GLN A 132 -0.98 7.86 -15.33
N LYS A 133 -1.31 8.61 -16.36
CA LYS A 133 -2.15 8.09 -17.45
C LYS A 133 -1.37 7.03 -18.21
N THR A 134 -1.98 5.93 -18.40
CA THR A 134 -1.44 4.86 -19.26
C THR A 134 -1.71 5.18 -20.71
#